data_ffe00905d0fbc3451b34f7e4386507c8
#
_entry.id   ffe00905d0fbc3451b34f7e4386507c8
#
_cell.length_a   1.000
_cell.length_b   1.000
_cell.length_c   1.000
_cell.angle_alpha   90.00
_cell.angle_beta   90.00
_cell.angle_gamma   90.00
#
_symmetry.space_group_name_H-M   'P 1'
#
loop_
_entity.id
_entity.type
_entity.pdbx_description
1 polymer ?
#
loop_
_entity_poly.entity_id
_entity_poly.type
_entity_poly.pdbx_seq_one_letter_code
_entity_poly.pdbx_strand_id
1 'polypeptide(L)'
;MYFGEKIVVVMPAYNAAQTLRQTYNEVREQGIVDEIILVDDRSHDDTVAVAKSLPGVQVHVHECNTGYGGNQKTCYRLALAAGADIVVMLHPDYQYTPKLIPAMASIVANGLHPCVLGSRILGGYSLKGGMPVWKYIANRFLTLTENVLLGAKLSEYHTGYRAFSREILEKLDLSKNSDDFVFDNEMLAQIFWHGFTIGEVSCPTKYFPEASSINFRRSLKYGFGCLAVGLKFRLAKMGLLKSELFSSTPRRGAISSG
;
A
#
# COMPACT_ATOMS: atom_id res chain seq x y z
N MET A 1 -9.09 -9.77 17.80
CA MET A 1 -9.78 -8.52 17.40
C MET A 1 -9.22 -7.33 18.18
N TYR A 2 -8.96 -6.22 17.53
CA TYR A 2 -8.39 -5.02 18.11
C TYR A 2 -9.39 -3.87 18.03
N PHE A 3 -9.80 -3.29 19.15
CA PHE A 3 -10.96 -2.38 19.26
C PHE A 3 -12.28 -2.94 18.68
N GLY A 4 -12.46 -4.25 18.70
CA GLY A 4 -13.62 -4.93 18.10
C GLY A 4 -13.47 -5.25 16.61
N GLU A 5 -12.43 -4.73 15.95
CA GLU A 5 -12.17 -4.87 14.53
C GLU A 5 -11.29 -6.08 14.20
N LYS A 6 -11.60 -6.80 13.12
CA LYS A 6 -10.75 -7.90 12.62
C LYS A 6 -9.61 -7.34 11.75
N ILE A 7 -8.38 -7.55 12.21
CA ILE A 7 -7.17 -7.11 11.48
C ILE A 7 -6.62 -8.26 10.66
N VAL A 8 -6.54 -8.06 9.35
CA VAL A 8 -5.90 -8.98 8.41
C VAL A 8 -4.65 -8.32 7.82
N VAL A 9 -3.50 -8.98 7.97
CA VAL A 9 -2.27 -8.58 7.29
C VAL A 9 -2.18 -9.33 5.98
N VAL A 10 -2.01 -8.62 4.88
CA VAL A 10 -1.78 -9.20 3.55
C VAL A 10 -0.35 -8.99 3.11
N MET A 11 0.26 -10.04 2.58
CA MET A 11 1.65 -10.08 2.14
C MET A 11 1.73 -10.47 0.67
N PRO A 12 1.82 -9.51 -0.28
CA PRO A 12 2.13 -9.83 -1.66
C PRO A 12 3.58 -10.28 -1.77
N ALA A 13 3.82 -11.50 -2.20
CA ALA A 13 5.15 -12.12 -2.23
C ALA A 13 5.59 -12.43 -3.65
N TYR A 14 6.86 -12.17 -3.93
CA TYR A 14 7.59 -12.63 -5.11
C TYR A 14 9.08 -12.75 -4.79
N ASN A 15 9.59 -13.98 -4.75
CA ASN A 15 10.98 -14.31 -4.39
C ASN A 15 11.40 -13.71 -3.03
N ALA A 16 10.64 -14.03 -1.97
CA ALA A 16 10.80 -13.50 -0.63
C ALA A 16 11.23 -14.54 0.42
N ALA A 17 11.71 -15.72 0.00
CA ALA A 17 12.03 -16.84 0.88
C ALA A 17 12.95 -16.48 2.05
N GLN A 18 13.91 -15.57 1.82
CA GLN A 18 14.93 -15.19 2.80
C GLN A 18 14.37 -14.35 3.96
N THR A 19 13.38 -13.51 3.69
CA THR A 19 12.89 -12.50 4.64
C THR A 19 11.51 -12.80 5.21
N LEU A 20 10.75 -13.65 4.52
CA LEU A 20 9.36 -13.97 4.86
C LEU A 20 9.18 -14.45 6.30
N ARG A 21 10.00 -15.40 6.77
CA ARG A 21 9.89 -15.96 8.13
C ARG A 21 10.13 -14.90 9.20
N GLN A 22 11.10 -14.00 8.98
CA GLN A 22 11.38 -12.92 9.91
C GLN A 22 10.21 -11.92 9.95
N THR A 23 9.70 -11.52 8.78
CA THR A 23 8.52 -10.64 8.70
C THR A 23 7.32 -11.26 9.41
N TYR A 24 7.04 -12.54 9.15
CA TYR A 24 5.94 -13.26 9.81
C TYR A 24 6.07 -13.26 11.34
N ASN A 25 7.25 -13.59 11.87
CA ASN A 25 7.47 -13.64 13.32
C ASN A 25 7.19 -12.27 13.97
N GLU A 26 7.73 -11.17 13.39
CA GLU A 26 7.45 -9.83 13.92
C GLU A 26 5.97 -9.42 13.78
N VAL A 27 5.27 -9.84 12.74
CA VAL A 27 3.82 -9.62 12.62
C VAL A 27 3.07 -10.33 13.74
N ARG A 28 3.41 -11.59 14.03
CA ARG A 28 2.78 -12.38 15.11
C ARG A 28 3.07 -11.81 16.50
N GLU A 29 4.28 -11.28 16.71
CA GLU A 29 4.68 -10.61 17.94
C GLU A 29 3.82 -9.37 18.28
N GLN A 30 3.16 -8.76 17.30
CA GLN A 30 2.29 -7.62 17.58
C GLN A 30 1.02 -7.98 18.37
N GLY A 31 0.61 -9.25 18.38
CA GLY A 31 -0.49 -9.78 19.20
C GLY A 31 -1.89 -9.30 18.85
N ILE A 32 -2.05 -8.44 17.83
CA ILE A 32 -3.33 -7.85 17.41
C ILE A 32 -3.82 -8.35 16.05
N VAL A 33 -2.98 -9.09 15.32
CA VAL A 33 -3.29 -9.58 13.98
C VAL A 33 -4.09 -10.86 14.07
N ASP A 34 -5.31 -10.84 13.58
CA ASP A 34 -6.21 -11.99 13.60
C ASP A 34 -5.85 -13.01 12.51
N GLU A 35 -5.47 -12.54 11.33
CA GLU A 35 -5.20 -13.41 10.19
C GLU A 35 -4.07 -12.86 9.29
N ILE A 36 -3.30 -13.77 8.71
CA ILE A 36 -2.24 -13.43 7.75
C ILE A 36 -2.53 -14.16 6.44
N ILE A 37 -2.62 -13.41 5.35
CA ILE A 37 -2.82 -13.91 3.99
C ILE A 37 -1.58 -13.58 3.17
N LEU A 38 -0.93 -14.60 2.62
CA LEU A 38 0.17 -14.43 1.69
C LEU A 38 -0.29 -14.79 0.28
N VAL A 39 -0.06 -13.89 -0.67
CA VAL A 39 -0.33 -14.14 -2.09
C VAL A 39 1.00 -14.18 -2.84
N ASP A 40 1.36 -15.34 -3.32
CA ASP A 40 2.58 -15.58 -4.09
C ASP A 40 2.33 -15.35 -5.57
N ASP A 41 3.08 -14.45 -6.18
CA ASP A 41 2.96 -14.08 -7.59
C ASP A 41 3.87 -14.93 -8.50
N ARG A 42 3.81 -16.26 -8.31
CA ARG A 42 4.61 -17.23 -9.08
C ARG A 42 6.10 -17.10 -8.79
N SER A 43 6.50 -17.15 -7.53
CA SER A 43 7.92 -17.19 -7.12
C SER A 43 8.67 -18.37 -7.73
N HIS A 44 9.97 -18.19 -7.95
CA HIS A 44 10.89 -19.20 -8.44
C HIS A 44 11.81 -19.77 -7.37
N ASP A 45 11.78 -19.16 -6.16
CA ASP A 45 12.53 -19.61 -4.98
C ASP A 45 11.63 -20.39 -4.01
N ASP A 46 12.10 -20.66 -2.81
CA ASP A 46 11.38 -21.40 -1.78
C ASP A 46 10.28 -20.61 -1.05
N THR A 47 9.86 -19.45 -1.57
CA THR A 47 8.84 -18.58 -0.91
C THR A 47 7.59 -19.37 -0.54
N VAL A 48 7.03 -20.15 -1.46
CA VAL A 48 5.80 -20.91 -1.23
C VAL A 48 6.01 -22.01 -0.17
N ALA A 49 7.15 -22.70 -0.22
CA ALA A 49 7.49 -23.73 0.76
C ALA A 49 7.64 -23.14 2.17
N VAL A 50 8.34 -22.01 2.28
CA VAL A 50 8.48 -21.27 3.53
C VAL A 50 7.10 -20.82 4.04
N ALA A 51 6.28 -20.18 3.18
CA ALA A 51 4.95 -19.69 3.54
C ALA A 51 4.05 -20.81 4.11
N LYS A 52 4.00 -21.96 3.44
CA LYS A 52 3.21 -23.13 3.87
C LYS A 52 3.70 -23.75 5.19
N SER A 53 4.95 -23.52 5.58
CA SER A 53 5.51 -23.96 6.86
C SER A 53 5.15 -23.05 8.03
N LEU A 54 4.57 -21.86 7.77
CA LEU A 54 4.26 -20.88 8.81
C LEU A 54 2.86 -21.12 9.37
N PRO A 55 2.71 -21.31 10.71
CA PRO A 55 1.42 -21.57 11.33
C PRO A 55 0.42 -20.44 11.12
N GLY A 56 -0.81 -20.77 10.72
CA GLY A 56 -1.92 -19.81 10.60
C GLY A 56 -1.75 -18.78 9.48
N VAL A 57 -0.92 -19.08 8.47
CA VAL A 57 -0.84 -18.28 7.24
C VAL A 57 -1.71 -18.92 6.16
N GLN A 58 -2.64 -18.16 5.60
CA GLN A 58 -3.34 -18.56 4.38
C GLN A 58 -2.47 -18.25 3.18
N VAL A 59 -2.13 -19.26 2.40
CA VAL A 59 -1.25 -19.13 1.23
C VAL A 59 -2.06 -19.29 -0.04
N HIS A 60 -2.07 -18.27 -0.87
CA HIS A 60 -2.61 -18.30 -2.23
C HIS A 60 -1.47 -18.19 -3.23
N VAL A 61 -1.47 -19.01 -4.27
CA VAL A 61 -0.41 -19.02 -5.30
C VAL A 61 -1.05 -18.77 -6.65
N HIS A 62 -0.60 -17.75 -7.37
CA HIS A 62 -1.05 -17.48 -8.72
C HIS A 62 -0.51 -18.52 -9.72
N GLU A 63 -1.29 -18.89 -10.72
CA GLU A 63 -0.87 -19.78 -11.81
C GLU A 63 0.19 -19.14 -12.71
N CYS A 64 0.13 -17.82 -12.87
CA CYS A 64 1.12 -17.02 -13.59
C CYS A 64 1.41 -15.71 -12.83
N ASN A 65 2.53 -15.07 -13.14
CA ASN A 65 2.85 -13.77 -12.56
C ASN A 65 1.86 -12.70 -13.06
N THR A 66 1.11 -12.10 -12.15
CA THR A 66 0.06 -11.11 -12.44
C THR A 66 0.56 -9.67 -12.31
N GLY A 67 1.78 -9.50 -11.84
CA GLY A 67 2.39 -8.20 -11.59
C GLY A 67 2.04 -7.62 -10.21
N TYR A 68 2.74 -6.56 -9.86
CA TYR A 68 2.68 -5.92 -8.54
C TYR A 68 1.25 -5.52 -8.14
N GLY A 69 0.54 -4.81 -9.02
CA GLY A 69 -0.84 -4.39 -8.77
C GLY A 69 -1.83 -5.56 -8.81
N GLY A 70 -1.65 -6.50 -9.74
CA GLY A 70 -2.48 -7.71 -9.83
C GLY A 70 -2.41 -8.55 -8.55
N ASN A 71 -1.21 -8.71 -7.99
CA ASN A 71 -1.02 -9.41 -6.72
C ASN A 71 -1.73 -8.68 -5.56
N GLN A 72 -1.61 -7.37 -5.46
CA GLN A 72 -2.29 -6.59 -4.42
C GLN A 72 -3.81 -6.67 -4.53
N LYS A 73 -4.38 -6.63 -5.74
CA LYS A 73 -5.83 -6.82 -5.95
C LYS A 73 -6.30 -8.15 -5.38
N THR A 74 -5.54 -9.22 -5.61
CA THR A 74 -5.85 -10.53 -5.03
C THR A 74 -5.75 -10.51 -3.51
N CYS A 75 -4.74 -9.86 -2.93
CA CYS A 75 -4.59 -9.67 -1.50
C CYS A 75 -5.82 -9.00 -0.88
N TYR A 76 -6.25 -7.87 -1.43
CA TYR A 76 -7.42 -7.13 -0.89
C TYR A 76 -8.71 -7.92 -1.04
N ARG A 77 -8.93 -8.58 -2.19
CA ARG A 77 -10.10 -9.42 -2.40
C ARG A 77 -10.18 -10.58 -1.38
N LEU A 78 -9.07 -11.26 -1.11
CA LEU A 78 -9.02 -12.34 -0.13
C LEU A 78 -9.23 -11.83 1.29
N ALA A 79 -8.65 -10.69 1.66
CA ALA A 79 -8.85 -10.08 2.97
C ALA A 79 -10.32 -9.70 3.22
N LEU A 80 -10.98 -9.09 2.23
CA LEU A 80 -12.41 -8.77 2.32
C LEU A 80 -13.27 -10.04 2.45
N ALA A 81 -12.96 -11.09 1.68
CA ALA A 81 -13.63 -12.38 1.77
C ALA A 81 -13.43 -13.08 3.13
N ALA A 82 -12.27 -12.88 3.75
CA ALA A 82 -11.97 -13.34 5.11
C ALA A 82 -12.69 -12.53 6.20
N GLY A 83 -13.43 -11.49 5.84
CA GLY A 83 -14.16 -10.66 6.81
C GLY A 83 -13.29 -9.62 7.52
N ALA A 84 -12.18 -9.15 6.90
CA ALA A 84 -11.35 -8.11 7.46
C ALA A 84 -12.13 -6.80 7.63
N ASP A 85 -11.99 -6.14 8.78
CA ASP A 85 -12.43 -4.75 8.99
C ASP A 85 -11.30 -3.78 8.69
N ILE A 86 -10.07 -4.18 9.02
CA ILE A 86 -8.85 -3.45 8.72
C ILE A 86 -7.89 -4.37 7.97
N VAL A 87 -7.40 -3.90 6.82
CA VAL A 87 -6.40 -4.61 6.03
C VAL A 87 -5.07 -3.86 6.08
N VAL A 88 -4.02 -4.53 6.53
CA VAL A 88 -2.67 -3.99 6.53
C VAL A 88 -1.86 -4.65 5.42
N MET A 89 -1.45 -3.87 4.43
CA MET A 89 -0.55 -4.27 3.35
C MET A 89 0.89 -4.15 3.83
N LEU A 90 1.61 -5.26 3.87
CA LEU A 90 3.00 -5.34 4.29
C LEU A 90 3.79 -6.29 3.37
N HIS A 91 4.81 -5.77 2.70
CA HIS A 91 5.68 -6.60 1.87
C HIS A 91 6.60 -7.48 2.73
N PRO A 92 6.77 -8.78 2.38
CA PRO A 92 7.60 -9.70 3.16
C PRO A 92 9.10 -9.55 2.90
N ASP A 93 9.55 -8.49 2.24
CA ASP A 93 10.96 -8.18 1.94
C ASP A 93 11.71 -7.51 3.11
N TYR A 94 11.05 -7.35 4.25
CA TYR A 94 11.58 -6.77 5.49
C TYR A 94 12.14 -5.34 5.38
N GLN A 95 11.73 -4.59 4.33
CA GLN A 95 12.06 -3.16 4.24
C GLN A 95 11.31 -2.32 5.28
N TYR A 96 10.11 -2.74 5.63
CA TYR A 96 9.22 -2.08 6.58
C TYR A 96 9.10 -2.88 7.87
N THR A 97 9.15 -2.21 9.00
CA THR A 97 9.00 -2.89 10.29
C THR A 97 7.54 -3.21 10.60
N PRO A 98 7.18 -4.47 10.89
CA PRO A 98 5.84 -4.84 11.35
C PRO A 98 5.40 -4.14 12.65
N LYS A 99 6.33 -3.60 13.43
CA LYS A 99 6.07 -2.91 14.72
C LYS A 99 5.16 -1.68 14.60
N LEU A 100 4.92 -1.19 13.38
CA LEU A 100 3.98 -0.09 13.15
C LEU A 100 2.54 -0.55 12.93
N ILE A 101 2.28 -1.85 12.79
CA ILE A 101 0.92 -2.39 12.60
C ILE A 101 -0.04 -1.86 13.67
N PRO A 102 0.28 -1.88 14.99
CA PRO A 102 -0.62 -1.38 16.01
C PRO A 102 -0.95 0.12 15.86
N ALA A 103 0.05 0.93 15.53
CA ALA A 103 -0.17 2.38 15.35
C ALA A 103 -1.06 2.66 14.15
N MET A 104 -0.82 2.02 13.01
CA MET A 104 -1.62 2.19 11.80
C MET A 104 -3.04 1.66 11.98
N ALA A 105 -3.19 0.47 12.55
CA ALA A 105 -4.49 -0.14 12.84
C ALA A 105 -5.29 0.70 13.84
N SER A 106 -4.66 1.27 14.87
CA SER A 106 -5.32 2.14 15.85
C SER A 106 -5.92 3.39 15.22
N ILE A 107 -5.21 4.03 14.29
CA ILE A 107 -5.71 5.21 13.57
C ILE A 107 -6.97 4.87 12.76
N VAL A 108 -6.97 3.71 12.09
CA VAL A 108 -8.13 3.25 11.31
C VAL A 108 -9.27 2.84 12.23
N ALA A 109 -9.01 2.03 13.26
CA ALA A 109 -10.02 1.52 14.19
C ALA A 109 -10.74 2.64 14.97
N ASN A 110 -10.04 3.72 15.28
CA ASN A 110 -10.63 4.89 15.95
C ASN A 110 -11.33 5.86 14.97
N GLY A 111 -11.42 5.51 13.69
CA GLY A 111 -12.10 6.34 12.69
C GLY A 111 -11.42 7.67 12.36
N LEU A 112 -10.15 7.84 12.76
CA LEU A 112 -9.41 9.10 12.51
C LEU A 112 -9.08 9.28 11.02
N HIS A 113 -8.56 8.21 10.41
CA HIS A 113 -8.31 8.15 8.98
C HIS A 113 -8.59 6.73 8.47
N PRO A 114 -9.42 6.55 7.44
CA PRO A 114 -9.73 5.23 6.89
C PRO A 114 -8.61 4.65 6.01
N CYS A 115 -7.58 5.45 5.71
CA CYS A 115 -6.33 5.02 5.08
C CYS A 115 -5.15 5.60 5.85
N VAL A 116 -4.11 4.78 6.11
CA VAL A 116 -2.88 5.20 6.78
C VAL A 116 -1.67 4.69 6.01
N LEU A 117 -0.70 5.57 5.78
CA LEU A 117 0.57 5.27 5.11
C LEU A 117 1.73 5.23 6.10
N GLY A 118 2.61 4.22 5.96
CA GLY A 118 3.90 4.19 6.64
C GLY A 118 4.92 4.99 5.83
N SER A 119 5.05 6.29 6.10
CA SER A 119 5.93 7.18 5.33
C SER A 119 7.39 7.04 5.74
N ARG A 120 8.26 6.77 4.78
CA ARG A 120 9.72 6.75 4.95
C ARG A 120 10.31 8.16 5.07
N ILE A 121 9.58 9.15 4.58
CA ILE A 121 10.04 10.54 4.47
C ILE A 121 9.68 11.35 5.72
N LEU A 122 8.53 11.12 6.32
CA LEU A 122 7.98 11.92 7.41
C LEU A 122 8.93 12.09 8.61
N GLY A 123 9.66 11.04 8.96
CA GLY A 123 10.60 11.05 10.10
C GLY A 123 12.00 11.61 9.78
N GLY A 124 12.28 11.95 8.52
CA GLY A 124 13.59 12.49 8.11
C GLY A 124 14.75 11.48 8.12
N TYR A 125 14.48 10.18 8.30
CA TYR A 125 15.51 9.15 8.43
C TYR A 125 15.82 8.38 7.13
N SER A 126 15.17 8.69 6.03
CA SER A 126 15.28 7.94 4.77
C SER A 126 16.72 7.79 4.28
N LEU A 127 17.48 8.88 4.25
CA LEU A 127 18.88 8.87 3.81
C LEU A 127 19.77 8.09 4.80
N LYS A 128 19.54 8.26 6.12
CA LYS A 128 20.27 7.50 7.15
C LYS A 128 19.94 6.00 7.11
N GLY A 129 18.74 5.65 6.66
CA GLY A 129 18.28 4.28 6.45
C GLY A 129 18.83 3.63 5.17
N GLY A 130 19.64 4.37 4.37
CA GLY A 130 20.29 3.86 3.17
C GLY A 130 19.55 4.14 1.86
N MET A 131 18.54 5.00 1.86
CA MET A 131 17.87 5.42 0.61
C MET A 131 18.88 6.14 -0.29
N PRO A 132 19.08 5.72 -1.56
CA PRO A 132 19.95 6.44 -2.48
C PRO A 132 19.49 7.90 -2.68
N VAL A 133 20.41 8.84 -2.69
CA VAL A 133 20.12 10.29 -2.78
C VAL A 133 19.27 10.61 -4.00
N TRP A 134 19.54 10.01 -5.16
CA TRP A 134 18.74 10.23 -6.36
C TRP A 134 17.29 9.75 -6.20
N LYS A 135 17.05 8.63 -5.50
CA LYS A 135 15.70 8.14 -5.19
C LYS A 135 14.99 9.09 -4.23
N TYR A 136 15.69 9.63 -3.26
CA TYR A 136 15.14 10.63 -2.35
C TYR A 136 14.69 11.88 -3.10
N ILE A 137 15.56 12.45 -3.96
CA ILE A 137 15.24 13.65 -4.76
C ILE A 137 14.05 13.38 -5.68
N ALA A 138 14.05 12.26 -6.39
CA ALA A 138 12.96 11.87 -7.27
C ALA A 138 11.63 11.71 -6.49
N ASN A 139 11.66 11.04 -5.33
CA ASN A 139 10.50 10.90 -4.45
C ASN A 139 9.96 12.28 -4.02
N ARG A 140 10.83 13.20 -3.60
CA ARG A 140 10.41 14.55 -3.18
C ARG A 140 9.78 15.35 -4.32
N PHE A 141 10.37 15.28 -5.51
CA PHE A 141 9.84 15.94 -6.71
C PHE A 141 8.47 15.38 -7.10
N LEU A 142 8.34 14.06 -7.18
CA LEU A 142 7.07 13.40 -7.51
C LEU A 142 6.01 13.74 -6.46
N THR A 143 6.33 13.59 -5.16
CA THR A 143 5.40 13.91 -4.07
C THR A 143 4.91 15.36 -4.13
N LEU A 144 5.80 16.32 -4.39
CA LEU A 144 5.41 17.74 -4.54
C LEU A 144 4.42 17.92 -5.70
N THR A 145 4.72 17.32 -6.85
CA THR A 145 3.88 17.42 -8.05
C THR A 145 2.51 16.76 -7.82
N GLU A 146 2.49 15.59 -7.19
CA GLU A 146 1.25 14.87 -6.86
C GLU A 146 0.40 15.65 -5.85
N ASN A 147 1.01 16.24 -4.82
CA ASN A 147 0.30 17.11 -3.88
C ASN A 147 -0.40 18.27 -4.59
N VAL A 148 0.25 18.89 -5.57
CA VAL A 148 -0.35 19.96 -6.38
C VAL A 148 -1.49 19.42 -7.26
N LEU A 149 -1.25 18.31 -7.97
CA LEU A 149 -2.22 17.75 -8.91
C LEU A 149 -3.45 17.19 -8.20
N LEU A 150 -3.27 16.48 -7.08
CA LEU A 150 -4.37 15.87 -6.33
C LEU A 150 -5.03 16.86 -5.35
N GLY A 151 -4.37 17.99 -5.06
CA GLY A 151 -4.83 18.94 -4.04
C GLY A 151 -4.71 18.36 -2.63
N ALA A 152 -3.64 17.62 -2.37
CA ALA A 152 -3.37 16.92 -1.13
C ALA A 152 -2.09 17.44 -0.46
N LYS A 153 -1.75 16.90 0.72
CA LYS A 153 -0.57 17.31 1.49
C LYS A 153 0.04 16.11 2.20
N LEU A 154 0.46 15.10 1.41
CA LEU A 154 1.18 13.94 1.94
C LEU A 154 2.68 14.20 1.95
N SER A 155 3.37 13.54 2.87
CA SER A 155 4.84 13.53 2.91
C SER A 155 5.43 12.55 1.87
N GLU A 156 4.69 11.49 1.52
CA GLU A 156 5.09 10.46 0.56
C GLU A 156 3.89 9.74 -0.04
N TYR A 157 3.95 9.42 -1.35
CA TYR A 157 2.98 8.57 -2.08
C TYR A 157 3.52 7.17 -2.37
N HIS A 158 4.84 7.00 -2.38
CA HIS A 158 5.55 5.85 -2.96
C HIS A 158 5.93 4.77 -1.93
N THR A 159 5.21 4.72 -0.82
CA THR A 159 5.36 3.66 0.19
C THR A 159 4.43 2.50 -0.11
N GLY A 160 4.93 1.26 0.06
CA GLY A 160 4.11 0.04 -0.02
C GLY A 160 3.49 -0.37 1.31
N TYR A 161 3.79 0.32 2.43
CA TYR A 161 3.26 0.00 3.74
C TYR A 161 2.00 0.82 4.03
N ARG A 162 0.85 0.15 4.07
CA ARG A 162 -0.45 0.82 4.09
C ARG A 162 -1.44 0.06 4.96
N ALA A 163 -2.34 0.78 5.60
CA ALA A 163 -3.52 0.21 6.25
C ALA A 163 -4.79 0.84 5.69
N PHE A 164 -5.83 0.04 5.52
CA PHE A 164 -7.10 0.46 4.94
C PHE A 164 -8.26 -0.07 5.77
N SER A 165 -9.31 0.74 5.93
CA SER A 165 -10.59 0.25 6.39
C SER A 165 -11.27 -0.58 5.30
N ARG A 166 -12.16 -1.49 5.70
CA ARG A 166 -13.07 -2.21 4.79
C ARG A 166 -13.82 -1.26 3.87
N GLU A 167 -14.36 -0.14 4.41
CA GLU A 167 -15.14 0.85 3.66
C GLU A 167 -14.41 1.35 2.41
N ILE A 168 -13.10 1.67 2.53
CA ILE A 168 -12.30 2.10 1.38
C ILE A 168 -12.21 0.97 0.34
N LEU A 169 -11.82 -0.22 0.77
CA LEU A 169 -11.58 -1.34 -0.16
C LEU A 169 -12.84 -1.78 -0.90
N GLU A 170 -14.00 -1.68 -0.26
CA GLU A 170 -15.30 -1.96 -0.89
C GLU A 170 -15.76 -0.82 -1.81
N LYS A 171 -15.32 0.42 -1.54
CA LYS A 171 -15.70 1.60 -2.33
C LYS A 171 -14.92 1.73 -3.63
N LEU A 172 -13.66 1.31 -3.64
CA LEU A 172 -12.78 1.45 -4.79
C LEU A 172 -13.01 0.32 -5.79
N ASP A 173 -13.19 0.66 -7.08
CA ASP A 173 -13.19 -0.33 -8.16
C ASP A 173 -11.74 -0.62 -8.61
N LEU A 174 -11.06 -1.49 -7.88
CA LEU A 174 -9.67 -1.85 -8.15
C LEU A 174 -9.48 -2.59 -9.48
N SER A 175 -10.56 -3.08 -10.12
CA SER A 175 -10.49 -3.72 -11.44
C SER A 175 -10.01 -2.77 -12.53
N LYS A 176 -10.20 -1.46 -12.34
CA LYS A 176 -9.80 -0.40 -13.27
C LYS A 176 -8.34 0.04 -13.12
N ASN A 177 -7.69 -0.39 -12.04
CA ASN A 177 -6.31 -0.05 -11.76
C ASN A 177 -5.35 -0.93 -12.55
N SER A 178 -4.16 -0.41 -12.81
CA SER A 178 -3.04 -1.11 -13.44
C SER A 178 -2.62 -2.37 -12.64
N ASP A 179 -2.07 -3.35 -13.31
CA ASP A 179 -1.42 -4.49 -12.65
C ASP A 179 0.08 -4.24 -12.39
N ASP A 180 0.62 -3.10 -12.83
CA ASP A 180 2.02 -2.67 -12.61
C ASP A 180 2.14 -1.77 -11.36
N PHE A 181 3.33 -1.28 -11.05
CA PHE A 181 3.66 -0.46 -9.87
C PHE A 181 2.83 0.82 -9.71
N VAL A 182 2.30 1.38 -10.79
CA VAL A 182 1.46 2.58 -10.72
C VAL A 182 0.13 2.35 -9.99
N PHE A 183 -0.27 1.08 -9.79
CA PHE A 183 -1.45 0.67 -9.02
C PHE A 183 -1.59 1.44 -7.70
N ASP A 184 -0.51 1.52 -6.94
CA ASP A 184 -0.48 2.19 -5.65
C ASP A 184 -0.88 3.66 -5.73
N ASN A 185 -0.43 4.33 -6.77
CA ASN A 185 -0.70 5.75 -6.99
C ASN A 185 -2.13 5.97 -7.49
N GLU A 186 -2.61 5.09 -8.38
CA GLU A 186 -4.00 5.10 -8.84
C GLU A 186 -4.97 4.90 -7.67
N MET A 187 -4.67 3.97 -6.76
CA MET A 187 -5.48 3.71 -5.57
C MET A 187 -5.55 4.94 -4.66
N LEU A 188 -4.43 5.62 -4.39
CA LEU A 188 -4.43 6.85 -3.60
C LEU A 188 -5.23 7.98 -4.28
N ALA A 189 -5.11 8.12 -5.60
CA ALA A 189 -5.89 9.09 -6.36
C ALA A 189 -7.40 8.80 -6.27
N GLN A 190 -7.82 7.53 -6.32
CA GLN A 190 -9.23 7.14 -6.11
C GLN A 190 -9.69 7.43 -4.68
N ILE A 191 -8.86 7.21 -3.65
CA ILE A 191 -9.17 7.55 -2.26
C ILE A 191 -9.49 9.05 -2.14
N PHE A 192 -8.64 9.92 -2.72
CA PHE A 192 -8.92 11.36 -2.76
C PHE A 192 -10.12 11.73 -3.61
N TRP A 193 -10.37 11.01 -4.72
CA TRP A 193 -11.54 11.22 -5.56
C TRP A 193 -12.84 11.00 -4.80
N HIS A 194 -12.87 9.98 -3.95
CA HIS A 194 -14.01 9.68 -3.09
C HIS A 194 -14.11 10.55 -1.83
N GLY A 195 -13.15 11.47 -1.61
CA GLY A 195 -13.16 12.40 -0.48
C GLY A 195 -12.73 11.76 0.84
N PHE A 196 -12.09 10.60 0.82
CA PHE A 196 -11.50 10.01 2.01
C PHE A 196 -10.22 10.72 2.43
N THR A 197 -9.94 10.72 3.73
CA THR A 197 -8.71 11.25 4.30
C THR A 197 -7.64 10.18 4.45
N ILE A 198 -6.37 10.60 4.40
CA ILE A 198 -5.21 9.74 4.57
C ILE A 198 -4.37 10.25 5.72
N GLY A 199 -4.08 9.38 6.69
CA GLY A 199 -3.11 9.62 7.75
C GLY A 199 -1.72 9.10 7.39
N GLU A 200 -0.70 9.59 8.05
CA GLU A 200 0.68 9.14 7.88
C GLU A 200 1.33 8.85 9.23
N VAL A 201 2.09 7.76 9.29
CA VAL A 201 2.99 7.46 10.40
C VAL A 201 4.43 7.40 9.91
N SER A 202 5.38 7.88 10.70
CA SER A 202 6.80 7.79 10.35
C SER A 202 7.25 6.33 10.38
N CYS A 203 7.79 5.85 9.26
CA CYS A 203 8.29 4.49 9.12
C CYS A 203 9.80 4.48 8.89
N PRO A 204 10.61 4.09 9.89
CA PRO A 204 12.02 3.83 9.64
C PRO A 204 12.17 2.64 8.70
N THR A 205 12.92 2.82 7.62
CA THR A 205 13.18 1.77 6.63
C THR A 205 14.63 1.41 6.58
N LYS A 206 14.90 0.15 6.28
CA LYS A 206 16.26 -0.36 6.05
C LYS A 206 16.39 -0.72 4.58
N TYR A 207 17.40 -0.16 3.94
CA TYR A 207 17.79 -0.53 2.58
C TYR A 207 18.99 -1.46 2.64
N PHE A 208 18.84 -2.65 2.07
CA PHE A 208 19.89 -3.64 1.93
C PHE A 208 19.84 -4.25 0.52
N PRO A 209 20.94 -4.85 0.04
CA PRO A 209 21.04 -5.30 -1.36
C PRO A 209 19.96 -6.28 -1.80
N GLU A 210 19.48 -7.12 -0.88
CA GLU A 210 18.47 -8.15 -1.11
C GLU A 210 17.03 -7.59 -1.12
N ALA A 211 16.85 -6.34 -0.67
CA ALA A 211 15.55 -5.70 -0.68
C ALA A 211 15.08 -5.41 -2.10
N SER A 212 13.83 -5.72 -2.39
CA SER A 212 13.25 -5.51 -3.71
C SER A 212 13.32 -4.04 -4.10
N SER A 213 14.03 -3.72 -5.18
CA SER A 213 14.09 -2.35 -5.69
C SER A 213 13.93 -2.32 -7.20
N ILE A 214 13.04 -1.44 -7.66
CA ILE A 214 12.90 -1.17 -9.09
C ILE A 214 14.18 -0.57 -9.64
N ASN A 215 14.62 -1.06 -10.81
CA ASN A 215 15.77 -0.50 -11.52
C ASN A 215 15.45 0.90 -12.08
N PHE A 216 16.47 1.65 -12.50
CA PHE A 216 16.33 3.03 -12.95
C PHE A 216 15.31 3.21 -14.09
N ARG A 217 15.30 2.32 -15.11
CA ARG A 217 14.33 2.41 -16.22
C ARG A 217 12.89 2.20 -15.75
N ARG A 218 12.65 1.24 -14.87
CA ARG A 218 11.34 1.01 -14.27
C ARG A 218 10.94 2.17 -13.36
N SER A 219 11.88 2.75 -12.60
CA SER A 219 11.63 3.94 -11.78
C SER A 219 11.18 5.13 -12.62
N LEU A 220 11.78 5.33 -13.80
CA LEU A 220 11.41 6.40 -14.72
C LEU A 220 9.99 6.17 -15.29
N LYS A 221 9.69 4.94 -15.77
CA LYS A 221 8.35 4.56 -16.24
C LYS A 221 7.30 4.77 -15.14
N TYR A 222 7.61 4.37 -13.91
CA TYR A 222 6.76 4.56 -12.74
C TYR A 222 6.50 6.05 -12.48
N GLY A 223 7.55 6.88 -12.46
CA GLY A 223 7.41 8.32 -12.24
C GLY A 223 6.50 9.01 -13.27
N PHE A 224 6.66 8.70 -14.56
CA PHE A 224 5.75 9.20 -15.60
C PHE A 224 4.32 8.68 -15.41
N GLY A 225 4.15 7.44 -14.97
CA GLY A 225 2.85 6.87 -14.62
C GLY A 225 2.16 7.67 -13.52
N CYS A 226 2.87 7.98 -12.43
CA CYS A 226 2.34 8.78 -11.32
C CYS A 226 1.91 10.18 -11.78
N LEU A 227 2.74 10.86 -12.57
CA LEU A 227 2.39 12.17 -13.13
C LEU A 227 1.15 12.10 -14.04
N ALA A 228 1.04 11.05 -14.85
CA ALA A 228 -0.12 10.84 -15.72
C ALA A 228 -1.40 10.61 -14.91
N VAL A 229 -1.34 9.84 -13.81
CA VAL A 229 -2.48 9.63 -12.89
C VAL A 229 -2.90 10.95 -12.26
N GLY A 230 -1.95 11.73 -11.71
CA GLY A 230 -2.24 13.03 -11.11
C GLY A 230 -2.87 14.02 -12.12
N LEU A 231 -2.36 14.06 -13.36
CA LEU A 231 -2.92 14.89 -14.43
C LEU A 231 -4.34 14.43 -14.80
N LYS A 232 -4.55 13.12 -14.99
CA LYS A 232 -5.89 12.55 -15.25
C LYS A 232 -6.87 12.92 -14.15
N PHE A 233 -6.45 12.79 -12.88
CA PHE A 233 -7.28 13.20 -11.73
C PHE A 233 -7.67 14.66 -11.82
N ARG A 234 -6.72 15.58 -12.05
CA ARG A 234 -6.98 17.02 -12.14
C ARG A 234 -7.94 17.34 -13.28
N LEU A 235 -7.70 16.81 -14.48
CA LEU A 235 -8.57 17.00 -15.64
C LEU A 235 -9.97 16.43 -15.42
N ALA A 236 -10.09 15.24 -14.79
CA ALA A 236 -11.38 14.67 -14.46
C ALA A 236 -12.13 15.53 -13.43
N LYS A 237 -11.44 16.06 -12.40
CA LYS A 237 -12.03 16.95 -11.39
C LYS A 237 -12.51 18.27 -11.98
N MET A 238 -11.88 18.75 -13.06
CA MET A 238 -12.30 19.94 -13.83
C MET A 238 -13.41 19.64 -14.85
N GLY A 239 -13.82 18.38 -15.02
CA GLY A 239 -14.80 17.96 -16.02
C GLY A 239 -14.27 17.93 -17.46
N LEU A 240 -12.96 18.07 -17.66
CA LEU A 240 -12.30 18.11 -18.98
C LEU A 240 -11.95 16.71 -19.52
N LEU A 241 -11.95 15.69 -18.65
CA LEU A 241 -11.65 14.31 -19.02
C LEU A 241 -12.62 13.35 -18.32
N LYS A 242 -13.13 12.37 -19.06
CA LYS A 242 -13.81 11.20 -18.50
C LYS A 242 -12.76 10.09 -18.30
N SER A 243 -12.69 9.51 -17.11
CA SER A 243 -11.75 8.44 -16.78
C SER A 243 -12.47 7.33 -16.05
N GLU A 244 -12.22 6.10 -16.43
CA GLU A 244 -12.80 4.93 -15.74
C GLU A 244 -12.34 4.83 -14.28
N LEU A 245 -11.10 5.28 -13.96
CA LEU A 245 -10.59 5.36 -12.60
C LEU A 245 -11.40 6.30 -11.69
N PHE A 246 -12.07 7.29 -12.29
CA PHE A 246 -12.77 8.38 -11.59
C PHE A 246 -14.24 8.49 -12.04
N SER A 247 -14.85 7.35 -12.43
CA SER A 247 -16.20 7.32 -12.99
C SER A 247 -17.32 7.30 -11.96
N SER A 248 -17.05 6.85 -10.74
CA SER A 248 -18.02 6.88 -9.64
C SER A 248 -18.15 8.30 -9.08
N THR A 249 -19.41 8.68 -8.74
CA THR A 249 -19.71 10.04 -8.24
C THR A 249 -18.86 10.35 -6.98
N PRO A 250 -18.10 11.46 -6.99
CA PRO A 250 -17.34 11.86 -5.81
C PRO A 250 -18.26 12.07 -4.60
N ARG A 251 -17.86 11.64 -3.42
CA ARG A 251 -18.50 12.10 -2.18
C ARG A 251 -18.30 13.62 -2.11
N ARG A 252 -19.35 14.43 -2.20
CA ARG A 252 -19.28 15.85 -1.85
C ARG A 252 -18.87 15.93 -0.38
N GLY A 253 -17.68 16.48 -0.12
CA GLY A 253 -17.13 16.57 1.22
C GLY A 253 -18.14 17.18 2.17
N ALA A 254 -18.50 16.44 3.20
CA ALA A 254 -19.03 17.02 4.42
C ALA A 254 -17.86 17.77 5.08
N ILE A 255 -17.72 19.05 4.78
CA ILE A 255 -17.03 19.97 5.66
C ILE A 255 -17.96 20.07 6.87
N SER A 256 -17.76 19.22 7.87
CA SER A 256 -18.35 19.43 9.18
C SER A 256 -17.60 20.61 9.79
N SER A 257 -18.23 21.77 9.72
CA SER A 257 -17.95 22.85 10.66
C SER A 257 -18.22 22.34 12.07
N GLY A 258 -17.20 22.26 12.89
CA GLY A 258 -17.21 21.94 14.30
C GLY A 258 -15.86 22.27 14.87
#